data_c3787c46ba04852eefa72f9cfbc8f9a9
#
_entry.id   c3787c46ba04852eefa72f9cfbc8f9a9
#
_cell.length_a   1.000
_cell.length_b   1.000
_cell.length_c   1.000
_cell.angle_alpha   90.00
_cell.angle_beta   90.00
_cell.angle_gamma   90.00
#
_symmetry.space_group_name_H-M   'P 1'
#
loop_
_entity.id
_entity.type
_entity.pdbx_description
1 polymer ?
#
loop_
_entity_poly.entity_id
_entity_poly.type
_entity_poly.pdbx_seq_one_letter_code
_entity_poly.pdbx_strand_id
1 'polypeptide(L)'
;MREQNAYSELYIEDAMCNMANLLDYVVNDLHRDPDEFFKLFEASGIAREFGHGNPKYVSGMSGQELVIETYFVMGLREELPEQAVRTKRTPEYWYGWMLACAQWKTGVEFQDILKHRPFAKLTDYYVTYHNKKDDSFVQELYIEIQETNTKETNLAFYRRMRAYSQRLLSEKSGVSLRAIQQYEQRQKSINKAAAESVLALSDSLGCMPEDLME
;
A
#
# COMPACT_ATOMS: atom_id res chain seq x y z
N MET A 1 -20.47 -6.39 0.24
CA MET A 1 -19.07 -6.08 0.58
C MET A 1 -18.66 -7.05 1.68
N ARG A 2 -17.73 -7.96 1.43
CA ARG A 2 -17.13 -8.72 2.53
C ARG A 2 -16.18 -7.78 3.24
N GLU A 3 -16.53 -7.36 4.45
CA GLU A 3 -15.65 -6.65 5.37
C GLU A 3 -14.56 -7.64 5.83
N GLN A 4 -13.53 -7.80 5.05
CA GLN A 4 -12.36 -8.52 5.48
C GLN A 4 -11.26 -7.48 5.63
N ASN A 5 -11.19 -6.89 6.83
CA ASN A 5 -10.10 -6.02 7.23
C ASN A 5 -8.76 -6.75 7.08
N ALA A 6 -7.67 -6.02 6.84
CA ALA A 6 -6.35 -6.59 6.57
C ALA A 6 -5.87 -7.52 7.71
N TYR A 7 -6.25 -7.20 8.96
CA TYR A 7 -5.91 -7.99 10.16
C TYR A 7 -6.94 -7.76 11.28
N SER A 8 -6.74 -8.41 12.43
CA SER A 8 -7.64 -8.35 13.57
C SER A 8 -7.88 -6.91 14.05
N GLU A 9 -9.15 -6.58 14.30
CA GLU A 9 -9.58 -5.29 14.86
C GLU A 9 -8.93 -4.97 16.21
N LEU A 10 -8.48 -5.99 16.94
CA LEU A 10 -7.77 -5.83 18.22
C LEU A 10 -6.54 -4.93 18.14
N TYR A 11 -5.88 -4.88 16.98
CA TYR A 11 -4.63 -4.11 16.79
C TYR A 11 -4.81 -2.76 16.12
N ILE A 12 -6.02 -2.41 15.68
CA ILE A 12 -6.18 -1.23 14.80
C ILE A 12 -5.84 0.08 15.50
N GLU A 13 -6.25 0.23 16.76
CA GLU A 13 -6.01 1.47 17.50
C GLU A 13 -4.50 1.69 17.72
N ASP A 14 -3.78 0.64 18.12
CA ASP A 14 -2.33 0.68 18.27
C ASP A 14 -1.64 0.96 16.93
N ALA A 15 -2.04 0.27 15.87
CA ALA A 15 -1.47 0.45 14.54
C ALA A 15 -1.66 1.89 14.02
N MET A 16 -2.86 2.47 14.19
CA MET A 16 -3.14 3.85 13.80
C MET A 16 -2.29 4.82 14.62
N CYS A 17 -2.19 4.62 15.94
CA CYS A 17 -1.37 5.42 16.82
C CYS A 17 0.12 5.36 16.47
N ASN A 18 0.63 4.15 16.21
CA ASN A 18 2.03 3.92 15.88
C ASN A 18 2.41 4.53 14.54
N MET A 19 1.57 4.39 13.51
CA MET A 19 1.81 5.02 12.20
C MET A 19 1.71 6.54 12.27
N ALA A 20 0.79 7.06 13.08
CA ALA A 20 0.68 8.50 13.34
C ALA A 20 1.95 9.06 13.99
N ASN A 21 2.44 8.41 15.05
CA ASN A 21 3.67 8.79 15.73
C ASN A 21 4.90 8.62 14.84
N LEU A 22 4.95 7.57 14.01
CA LEU A 22 6.03 7.34 13.05
C LEU A 22 6.15 8.52 12.08
N LEU A 23 5.05 8.90 11.44
CA LEU A 23 5.08 9.98 10.45
C LEU A 23 5.37 11.33 11.08
N ASP A 24 4.76 11.61 12.25
CA ASP A 24 5.02 12.82 13.02
C ASP A 24 6.51 12.94 13.38
N TYR A 25 7.10 11.86 13.86
CA TYR A 25 8.51 11.79 14.24
C TYR A 25 9.44 12.00 13.04
N VAL A 26 9.17 11.33 11.92
CA VAL A 26 9.98 11.47 10.70
C VAL A 26 10.03 12.91 10.19
N VAL A 27 8.87 13.58 10.16
CA VAL A 27 8.78 14.93 9.58
C VAL A 27 9.16 15.99 10.58
N ASN A 28 8.64 15.93 11.81
CA ASN A 28 8.72 17.04 12.76
C ASN A 28 9.90 16.96 13.75
N ASP A 29 10.47 15.77 13.96
CA ASP A 29 11.65 15.61 14.82
C ASP A 29 12.92 15.35 14.00
N LEU A 30 12.84 14.47 13.01
CA LEU A 30 14.00 14.14 12.16
C LEU A 30 14.17 15.09 10.99
N HIS A 31 13.16 15.91 10.64
CA HIS A 31 13.15 16.80 9.48
C HIS A 31 13.50 16.09 8.17
N ARG A 32 12.97 14.85 8.01
CA ARG A 32 13.19 14.03 6.83
C ARG A 32 11.97 14.08 5.90
N ASP A 33 12.24 13.87 4.63
CA ASP A 33 11.20 13.72 3.62
C ASP A 33 10.42 12.42 3.85
N PRO A 34 9.09 12.47 4.00
CA PRO A 34 8.29 11.28 4.25
C PRO A 34 8.28 10.30 3.08
N ASP A 35 8.36 10.77 1.82
CA ASP A 35 8.44 9.89 0.64
C ASP A 35 9.76 9.10 0.64
N GLU A 36 10.87 9.72 1.02
CA GLU A 36 12.17 9.03 1.15
C GLU A 36 12.15 8.01 2.29
N PHE A 37 11.60 8.38 3.44
CA PHE A 37 11.48 7.44 4.56
C PHE A 37 10.60 6.24 4.21
N PHE A 38 9.44 6.46 3.59
CA PHE A 38 8.54 5.36 3.24
C PHE A 38 9.15 4.39 2.23
N LYS A 39 10.01 4.84 1.33
CA LYS A 39 10.82 3.94 0.47
C LYS A 39 11.72 3.02 1.29
N LEU A 40 12.35 3.55 2.35
CA LEU A 40 13.16 2.73 3.27
C LEU A 40 12.28 1.77 4.08
N PHE A 41 11.14 2.24 4.58
CA PHE A 41 10.18 1.45 5.34
C PHE A 41 9.64 0.26 4.53
N GLU A 42 9.36 0.46 3.25
CA GLU A 42 8.97 -0.60 2.32
C GLU A 42 10.14 -1.54 1.99
N ALA A 43 11.32 -0.99 1.65
CA ALA A 43 12.50 -1.77 1.32
C ALA A 43 12.98 -2.65 2.49
N SER A 44 12.78 -2.22 3.73
CA SER A 44 13.07 -3.00 4.94
C SER A 44 12.15 -4.21 5.12
N GLY A 45 11.01 -4.26 4.43
CA GLY A 45 9.96 -5.25 4.61
C GLY A 45 9.04 -4.99 5.82
N ILE A 46 9.36 -4.01 6.68
CA ILE A 46 8.56 -3.71 7.88
C ILE A 46 7.18 -3.18 7.49
N ALA A 47 7.08 -2.35 6.45
CA ALA A 47 5.80 -1.85 5.94
C ALA A 47 4.84 -2.99 5.59
N ARG A 48 5.33 -4.02 4.92
CA ARG A 48 4.56 -5.22 4.56
C ARG A 48 4.12 -6.00 5.79
N GLU A 49 5.03 -6.27 6.73
CA GLU A 49 4.71 -6.97 7.97
C GLU A 49 3.69 -6.20 8.81
N PHE A 50 3.82 -4.88 8.88
CA PHE A 50 2.85 -3.99 9.52
C PHE A 50 1.48 -4.10 8.83
N GLY A 51 1.43 -4.01 7.50
CA GLY A 51 0.21 -4.11 6.71
C GLY A 51 -0.49 -5.47 6.84
N HIS A 52 0.24 -6.54 7.12
CA HIS A 52 -0.31 -7.86 7.42
C HIS A 52 -0.68 -8.06 8.90
N GLY A 53 -0.54 -7.04 9.74
CA GLY A 53 -0.91 -7.09 11.14
C GLY A 53 0.04 -7.92 12.02
N ASN A 54 1.32 -8.00 11.67
CA ASN A 54 2.32 -8.63 12.54
C ASN A 54 2.36 -7.93 13.89
N PRO A 55 2.02 -8.61 15.02
CA PRO A 55 1.91 -8.00 16.33
C PRO A 55 3.17 -7.25 16.79
N LYS A 56 4.35 -7.70 16.35
CA LYS A 56 5.62 -7.03 16.64
C LYS A 56 5.60 -5.56 16.19
N TYR A 57 5.03 -5.30 15.01
CA TYR A 57 5.09 -3.99 14.38
C TYR A 57 3.82 -3.16 14.60
N VAL A 58 2.63 -3.79 14.65
CA VAL A 58 1.39 -3.03 14.81
C VAL A 58 1.13 -2.59 16.26
N SER A 59 1.58 -3.36 17.27
CA SER A 59 1.35 -3.06 18.67
C SER A 59 2.56 -3.26 19.59
N GLY A 60 3.57 -4.00 19.15
CA GLY A 60 4.76 -4.32 19.95
C GLY A 60 5.88 -3.27 19.88
N MET A 61 5.77 -2.26 19.02
CA MET A 61 6.70 -1.16 18.84
C MET A 61 5.96 0.15 18.75
N SER A 62 6.51 1.20 19.35
CA SER A 62 6.06 2.58 19.13
C SER A 62 6.42 3.08 17.73
N GLY A 63 5.83 4.21 17.30
CA GLY A 63 6.16 4.82 16.02
C GLY A 63 7.64 5.18 15.89
N GLN A 64 8.25 5.69 16.96
CA GLN A 64 9.69 5.96 17.00
C GLN A 64 10.54 4.70 16.86
N GLU A 65 10.17 3.62 17.57
CA GLU A 65 10.89 2.34 17.47
C GLU A 65 10.76 1.72 16.07
N LEU A 66 9.64 1.90 15.39
CA LEU A 66 9.48 1.48 13.99
C LEU A 66 10.46 2.22 13.06
N VAL A 67 10.70 3.51 13.28
CA VAL A 67 11.69 4.28 12.52
C VAL A 67 13.10 3.78 12.80
N ILE A 68 13.45 3.58 14.08
CA ILE A 68 14.76 3.06 14.51
C ILE A 68 15.00 1.67 13.90
N GLU A 69 14.02 0.76 13.99
CA GLU A 69 14.11 -0.59 13.42
C GLU A 69 14.27 -0.55 11.90
N THR A 70 13.55 0.37 11.22
CA THR A 70 13.69 0.57 9.78
C THR A 70 15.12 0.95 9.41
N TYR A 71 15.70 1.94 10.09
CA TYR A 71 17.08 2.36 9.86
C TYR A 71 18.07 1.25 10.17
N PHE A 72 17.86 0.52 11.27
CA PHE A 72 18.70 -0.60 11.65
C PHE A 72 18.72 -1.71 10.58
N VAL A 73 17.54 -2.12 10.09
CA VAL A 73 17.40 -3.14 9.03
C VAL A 73 18.04 -2.67 7.72
N MET A 74 17.93 -1.38 7.40
CA MET A 74 18.55 -0.79 6.20
C MET A 74 20.05 -0.52 6.35
N GLY A 75 20.66 -0.85 7.51
CA GLY A 75 22.08 -0.65 7.78
C GLY A 75 22.48 0.81 8.04
N LEU A 76 21.51 1.69 8.23
CA LEU A 76 21.74 3.09 8.60
C LEU A 76 21.96 3.19 10.11
N ARG A 77 23.14 3.74 10.49
CA ARG A 77 23.51 3.91 11.91
C ARG A 77 23.60 5.39 12.21
N GLU A 78 22.48 5.97 12.57
CA GLU A 78 22.40 7.37 13.00
C GLU A 78 21.92 7.40 14.45
N GLU A 79 22.47 8.32 15.26
CA GLU A 79 21.86 8.67 16.56
C GLU A 79 20.62 9.51 16.29
N LEU A 80 19.46 8.95 16.58
CA LEU A 80 18.19 9.62 16.39
C LEU A 80 17.77 10.31 17.68
N PRO A 81 17.28 11.56 17.64
CA PRO A 81 16.78 12.26 18.83
C PRO A 81 15.57 11.56 19.42
N GLU A 82 15.30 11.81 20.69
CA GLU A 82 14.03 11.39 21.29
C GLU A 82 12.86 12.14 20.67
N GLN A 83 11.72 11.46 20.54
CA GLN A 83 10.50 12.06 20.02
C GLN A 83 10.01 13.17 20.97
N ALA A 84 9.74 14.35 20.43
CA ALA A 84 9.25 15.47 21.21
C ALA A 84 7.79 15.24 21.67
N VAL A 85 7.51 15.55 22.92
CA VAL A 85 6.14 15.51 23.44
C VAL A 85 5.36 16.71 22.91
N ARG A 86 4.34 16.47 22.10
CA ARG A 86 3.47 17.51 21.54
C ARG A 86 2.10 17.52 22.20
N THR A 87 1.64 18.70 22.59
CA THR A 87 0.31 18.87 23.21
C THR A 87 -0.83 18.89 22.18
N LYS A 88 -0.50 19.13 20.90
CA LYS A 88 -1.45 19.14 19.79
C LYS A 88 -1.00 18.16 18.72
N ARG A 89 -1.96 17.44 18.17
CA ARG A 89 -1.73 16.57 17.02
C ARG A 89 -1.43 17.41 15.77
N THR A 90 -0.36 17.07 15.09
CA THR A 90 0.07 17.72 13.84
C THR A 90 -0.72 17.19 12.63
N PRO A 91 -0.68 17.87 11.49
CA PRO A 91 -1.22 17.31 10.25
C PRO A 91 -0.58 15.97 9.88
N GLU A 92 0.72 15.79 10.15
CA GLU A 92 1.49 14.57 9.91
C GLU A 92 0.99 13.43 10.80
N TYR A 93 0.77 13.70 12.08
CA TYR A 93 0.16 12.73 12.99
C TYR A 93 -1.21 12.26 12.47
N TRP A 94 -2.07 13.21 12.09
CA TRP A 94 -3.38 12.90 11.56
C TRP A 94 -3.28 12.06 10.28
N TYR A 95 -2.36 12.42 9.37
CA TYR A 95 -2.21 11.70 8.12
C TYR A 95 -1.70 10.27 8.33
N GLY A 96 -0.72 10.06 9.21
CA GLY A 96 -0.24 8.72 9.57
C GLY A 96 -1.37 7.85 10.15
N TRP A 97 -2.20 8.43 11.03
CA TRP A 97 -3.40 7.78 11.56
C TRP A 97 -4.34 7.32 10.43
N MET A 98 -4.64 8.21 9.49
CA MET A 98 -5.53 7.92 8.36
C MET A 98 -4.92 6.91 7.38
N LEU A 99 -3.61 6.93 7.20
CA LEU A 99 -2.89 6.00 6.34
C LEU A 99 -3.00 4.55 6.86
N ALA A 100 -2.81 4.34 8.17
CA ALA A 100 -2.99 3.02 8.79
C ALA A 100 -4.47 2.57 8.74
N CYS A 101 -5.41 3.48 9.00
CA CYS A 101 -6.84 3.20 8.88
C CYS A 101 -7.22 2.77 7.46
N ALA A 102 -6.72 3.50 6.45
CA ALA A 102 -6.97 3.19 5.04
C ALA A 102 -6.38 1.81 4.67
N GLN A 103 -5.14 1.55 5.06
CA GLN A 103 -4.49 0.27 4.83
C GLN A 103 -5.30 -0.89 5.45
N TRP A 104 -5.69 -0.77 6.71
CA TRP A 104 -6.45 -1.78 7.42
C TRP A 104 -7.83 -2.06 6.81
N LYS A 105 -8.58 -1.01 6.45
CA LYS A 105 -9.92 -1.13 5.86
C LYS A 105 -9.90 -1.66 4.43
N THR A 106 -8.87 -1.34 3.66
CA THR A 106 -8.81 -1.69 2.23
C THR A 106 -7.95 -2.91 1.93
N GLY A 107 -7.01 -3.27 2.83
CA GLY A 107 -6.00 -4.28 2.60
C GLY A 107 -4.97 -3.91 1.53
N VAL A 108 -4.98 -2.66 1.05
CA VAL A 108 -4.08 -2.17 0.00
C VAL A 108 -2.72 -1.82 0.60
N GLU A 109 -1.64 -2.15 -0.09
CA GLU A 109 -0.28 -1.81 0.34
C GLU A 109 -0.07 -0.30 0.44
N PHE A 110 0.78 0.15 1.37
CA PHE A 110 1.03 1.58 1.59
C PHE A 110 1.49 2.30 0.33
N GLN A 111 2.40 1.70 -0.45
CA GLN A 111 2.86 2.28 -1.72
C GLN A 111 1.72 2.56 -2.71
N ASP A 112 0.69 1.72 -2.76
CA ASP A 112 -0.44 1.90 -3.66
C ASP A 112 -1.41 2.96 -3.12
N ILE A 113 -1.61 3.01 -1.80
CA ILE A 113 -2.35 4.11 -1.16
C ILE A 113 -1.66 5.45 -1.45
N LEU A 114 -0.33 5.53 -1.31
CA LEU A 114 0.43 6.76 -1.52
C LEU A 114 0.45 7.23 -2.98
N LYS A 115 0.20 6.36 -3.97
CA LYS A 115 -0.03 6.79 -5.37
C LYS A 115 -1.30 7.64 -5.51
N HIS A 116 -2.34 7.35 -4.74
CA HIS A 116 -3.60 8.09 -4.74
C HIS A 116 -3.61 9.23 -3.71
N ARG A 117 -2.87 9.08 -2.63
CA ARG A 117 -2.78 10.00 -1.50
C ARG A 117 -1.32 10.38 -1.20
N PRO A 118 -0.63 11.10 -2.12
CA PRO A 118 0.79 11.45 -1.93
C PRO A 118 1.00 12.41 -0.75
N PHE A 119 2.14 12.28 -0.06
CA PHE A 119 2.52 13.17 1.04
C PHE A 119 2.59 14.64 0.63
N ALA A 120 2.93 14.93 -0.62
CA ALA A 120 2.94 16.30 -1.16
C ALA A 120 1.62 17.06 -1.00
N LYS A 121 0.49 16.34 -0.84
CA LYS A 121 -0.85 16.92 -0.62
C LYS A 121 -1.36 16.76 0.83
N LEU A 122 -0.50 16.37 1.76
CA LEU A 122 -0.87 16.09 3.14
C LEU A 122 -1.66 17.24 3.78
N THR A 123 -1.17 18.48 3.63
CA THR A 123 -1.83 19.67 4.18
C THR A 123 -3.23 19.87 3.60
N ASP A 124 -3.41 19.65 2.31
CA ASP A 124 -4.72 19.77 1.66
C ASP A 124 -5.70 18.73 2.18
N TYR A 125 -5.24 17.49 2.35
CA TYR A 125 -6.04 16.42 2.95
C TYR A 125 -6.40 16.74 4.41
N TYR A 126 -5.45 17.23 5.20
CA TYR A 126 -5.72 17.63 6.57
C TYR A 126 -6.82 18.70 6.61
N VAL A 127 -6.68 19.78 5.87
CA VAL A 127 -7.68 20.85 5.81
C VAL A 127 -9.05 20.32 5.40
N THR A 128 -9.08 19.41 4.45
CA THR A 128 -10.34 18.89 3.88
C THR A 128 -11.05 17.88 4.81
N TYR A 129 -10.30 17.02 5.50
CA TYR A 129 -10.85 15.82 6.14
C TYR A 129 -10.73 15.78 7.67
N HIS A 130 -9.83 16.56 8.31
CA HIS A 130 -9.59 16.43 9.75
C HIS A 130 -10.81 16.68 10.64
N ASN A 131 -11.78 17.47 10.17
CA ASN A 131 -13.05 17.75 10.85
C ASN A 131 -14.20 16.86 10.38
N LYS A 132 -13.97 15.97 9.39
CA LYS A 132 -14.98 15.02 8.90
C LYS A 132 -14.88 13.71 9.69
N LYS A 133 -15.89 12.85 9.51
CA LYS A 133 -15.79 11.47 9.99
C LYS A 133 -14.69 10.76 9.22
N ASP A 134 -13.90 9.95 9.93
CA ASP A 134 -12.74 9.21 9.38
C ASP A 134 -13.08 8.41 8.10
N ASP A 135 -14.31 7.92 8.01
CA ASP A 135 -14.78 7.14 6.87
C ASP A 135 -14.74 7.87 5.53
N SER A 136 -14.90 9.21 5.50
CA SER A 136 -14.94 9.95 4.22
C SER A 136 -13.60 9.91 3.48
N PHE A 137 -12.47 10.04 4.16
CA PHE A 137 -11.14 9.94 3.55
C PHE A 137 -10.91 8.54 2.95
N VAL A 138 -11.25 7.50 3.69
CA VAL A 138 -11.06 6.10 3.28
C VAL A 138 -12.04 5.71 2.19
N GLN A 139 -13.29 6.15 2.26
CA GLN A 139 -14.30 5.84 1.23
C GLN A 139 -13.95 6.45 -0.12
N GLU A 140 -13.54 7.72 -0.15
CA GLU A 140 -13.13 8.39 -1.39
C GLU A 140 -11.87 7.73 -1.98
N LEU A 141 -10.88 7.40 -1.13
CA LEU A 141 -9.70 6.63 -1.55
C LEU A 141 -10.09 5.28 -2.15
N TYR A 142 -10.98 4.54 -1.49
CA TYR A 142 -11.45 3.23 -1.97
C TYR A 142 -12.11 3.33 -3.34
N ILE A 143 -12.96 4.33 -3.55
CA ILE A 143 -13.61 4.58 -4.84
C ILE A 143 -12.56 4.86 -5.92
N GLU A 144 -11.59 5.73 -5.65
CA GLU A 144 -10.51 6.06 -6.61
C GLU A 144 -9.66 4.84 -6.97
N ILE A 145 -9.35 3.99 -5.99
CA ILE A 145 -8.61 2.73 -6.23
C ILE A 145 -9.47 1.80 -7.11
N GLN A 146 -10.77 1.66 -6.81
CA GLN A 146 -11.67 0.82 -7.62
C GLN A 146 -11.83 1.36 -9.05
N GLU A 147 -11.97 2.67 -9.23
CA GLU A 147 -12.05 3.29 -10.56
C GLU A 147 -10.76 3.07 -11.36
N THR A 148 -9.61 3.12 -10.69
CA THR A 148 -8.31 2.83 -11.31
C THR A 148 -8.21 1.35 -11.68
N ASN A 149 -8.64 0.46 -10.81
CA ASN A 149 -8.68 -0.99 -11.04
C ASN A 149 -9.69 -1.38 -12.13
N THR A 150 -10.82 -0.67 -12.24
CA THR A 150 -11.77 -0.90 -13.35
C THR A 150 -11.24 -0.42 -14.70
N LYS A 151 -10.31 0.52 -14.72
CA LYS A 151 -9.59 0.94 -15.93
C LYS A 151 -8.46 -0.03 -16.30
N GLU A 152 -7.90 -0.74 -15.35
CA GLU A 152 -6.89 -1.76 -15.55
C GLU A 152 -7.51 -3.16 -15.53
N THR A 153 -7.04 -4.02 -16.40
CA THR A 153 -7.44 -5.43 -16.38
C THR A 153 -6.73 -6.18 -15.26
N ASN A 154 -7.37 -7.24 -14.73
CA ASN A 154 -6.74 -8.13 -13.73
C ASN A 154 -5.39 -8.66 -14.22
N LEU A 155 -5.28 -9.02 -15.51
CA LEU A 155 -4.03 -9.47 -16.13
C LEU A 155 -2.93 -8.40 -16.00
N ALA A 156 -3.24 -7.14 -16.34
CA ALA A 156 -2.27 -6.04 -16.24
C ALA A 156 -1.86 -5.79 -14.78
N PHE A 157 -2.81 -5.86 -13.84
CA PHE A 157 -2.58 -5.73 -12.41
C PHE A 157 -1.59 -6.79 -11.91
N TYR A 158 -1.85 -8.09 -12.10
CA TYR A 158 -0.95 -9.16 -11.65
C TYR A 158 0.42 -9.11 -12.34
N ARG A 159 0.47 -8.74 -13.62
CA ARG A 159 1.74 -8.54 -14.32
C ARG A 159 2.60 -7.44 -13.67
N ARG A 160 1.99 -6.30 -13.34
CA ARG A 160 2.69 -5.18 -12.68
C ARG A 160 3.13 -5.54 -11.27
N MET A 161 2.31 -6.26 -10.54
CA MET A 161 2.66 -6.80 -9.21
C MET A 161 3.94 -7.62 -9.24
N ARG A 162 4.19 -8.35 -10.34
CA ARG A 162 5.42 -9.11 -10.57
C ARG A 162 6.55 -8.28 -11.20
N ALA A 163 6.35 -6.99 -11.41
CA ALA A 163 7.27 -6.11 -12.12
C ALA A 163 7.62 -6.63 -13.54
N TYR A 164 6.71 -7.36 -14.20
CA TYR A 164 6.95 -7.87 -15.53
C TYR A 164 6.50 -6.86 -16.60
N SER A 165 7.37 -6.66 -17.63
CA SER A 165 6.91 -6.07 -18.88
C SER A 165 5.98 -7.04 -19.61
N GLN A 166 5.13 -6.53 -20.50
CA GLN A 166 4.29 -7.39 -21.36
C GLN A 166 5.14 -8.39 -22.16
N ARG A 167 6.33 -7.97 -22.61
CA ARG A 167 7.28 -8.81 -23.32
C ARG A 167 7.82 -9.93 -22.43
N LEU A 168 8.22 -9.61 -21.21
CA LEU A 168 8.72 -10.60 -20.26
C LEU A 168 7.62 -11.61 -19.88
N LEU A 169 6.38 -11.16 -19.71
CA LEU A 169 5.25 -12.05 -19.46
C LEU A 169 5.01 -12.99 -20.68
N SER A 170 5.11 -12.46 -21.90
CA SER A 170 5.01 -13.28 -23.12
C SER A 170 6.10 -14.35 -23.18
N GLU A 171 7.33 -13.99 -22.86
CA GLU A 171 8.47 -14.93 -22.84
C GLU A 171 8.30 -16.03 -21.77
N LYS A 172 7.76 -15.67 -20.59
CA LYS A 172 7.56 -16.63 -19.49
C LYS A 172 6.35 -17.54 -19.69
N SER A 173 5.25 -17.00 -20.17
CA SER A 173 4.00 -17.75 -20.32
C SER A 173 3.88 -18.48 -21.65
N GLY A 174 4.68 -18.12 -22.65
CA GLY A 174 4.51 -18.60 -24.03
C GLY A 174 3.30 -18.01 -24.75
N VAL A 175 2.49 -17.18 -24.09
CA VAL A 175 1.36 -16.48 -24.72
C VAL A 175 1.90 -15.31 -25.52
N SER A 176 1.43 -15.15 -26.76
CA SER A 176 1.95 -14.13 -27.66
C SER A 176 1.79 -12.72 -27.07
N LEU A 177 2.81 -11.86 -27.26
CA LEU A 177 2.78 -10.46 -26.81
C LEU A 177 1.51 -9.73 -27.31
N ARG A 178 1.10 -10.01 -28.56
CA ARG A 178 -0.11 -9.43 -29.14
C ARG A 178 -1.38 -9.84 -28.39
N ALA A 179 -1.47 -11.10 -27.97
CA ALA A 179 -2.62 -11.58 -27.19
C ALA A 179 -2.67 -10.90 -25.81
N ILE A 180 -1.53 -10.80 -25.11
CA ILE A 180 -1.43 -10.09 -23.84
C ILE A 180 -1.87 -8.64 -23.99
N GLN A 181 -1.38 -7.94 -25.02
CA GLN A 181 -1.79 -6.56 -25.31
C GLN A 181 -3.29 -6.43 -25.57
N GLN A 182 -3.88 -7.36 -26.33
CA GLN A 182 -5.31 -7.35 -26.63
C GLN A 182 -6.17 -7.61 -25.39
N TYR A 183 -5.71 -8.47 -24.48
CA TYR A 183 -6.39 -8.70 -23.18
C TYR A 183 -6.30 -7.47 -22.29
N GLU A 184 -5.11 -6.91 -22.12
CA GLU A 184 -4.91 -5.73 -21.26
C GLU A 184 -5.59 -4.47 -21.79
N GLN A 185 -5.78 -4.36 -23.10
CA GLN A 185 -6.53 -3.27 -23.75
C GLN A 185 -8.04 -3.57 -23.91
N ARG A 186 -8.53 -4.68 -23.35
CA ARG A 186 -9.93 -5.14 -23.48
C ARG A 186 -10.42 -5.28 -24.94
N GLN A 187 -9.50 -5.35 -25.91
CA GLN A 187 -9.83 -5.67 -27.31
C GLN A 187 -10.30 -7.11 -27.45
N LYS A 188 -9.85 -7.98 -26.56
CA LYS A 188 -10.35 -9.35 -26.38
C LYS A 188 -10.61 -9.60 -24.92
N SER A 189 -11.72 -10.26 -24.61
CA SER A 189 -12.01 -10.71 -23.25
C SER A 189 -11.15 -11.89 -22.88
N ILE A 190 -10.43 -11.81 -21.76
CA ILE A 190 -9.65 -12.91 -21.20
C ILE A 190 -10.56 -14.07 -20.79
N ASN A 191 -11.82 -13.80 -20.39
CA ASN A 191 -12.82 -14.82 -20.05
C ASN A 191 -13.18 -15.74 -21.24
N LYS A 192 -12.85 -15.32 -22.45
CA LYS A 192 -13.05 -16.09 -23.70
C LYS A 192 -11.73 -16.63 -24.28
N ALA A 193 -10.63 -16.50 -23.53
CA ALA A 193 -9.34 -17.03 -23.93
C ALA A 193 -9.34 -18.58 -23.86
N ALA A 194 -8.44 -19.20 -24.60
CA ALA A 194 -8.21 -20.63 -24.46
C ALA A 194 -7.73 -20.94 -23.04
N ALA A 195 -8.26 -22.01 -22.43
CA ALA A 195 -7.90 -22.40 -21.06
C ALA A 195 -6.38 -22.55 -20.86
N GLU A 196 -5.69 -23.09 -21.87
CA GLU A 196 -4.22 -23.22 -21.88
C GLU A 196 -3.52 -21.85 -21.71
N SER A 197 -4.04 -20.80 -22.38
CA SER A 197 -3.47 -19.44 -22.26
C SER A 197 -3.68 -18.85 -20.87
N VAL A 198 -4.86 -19.05 -20.30
CA VAL A 198 -5.18 -18.54 -18.95
C VAL A 198 -4.33 -19.24 -17.90
N LEU A 199 -4.20 -20.57 -17.98
CA LEU A 199 -3.34 -21.36 -17.10
C LEU A 199 -1.87 -20.94 -17.21
N ALA A 200 -1.35 -20.78 -18.43
CA ALA A 200 0.04 -20.36 -18.63
C ALA A 200 0.33 -18.95 -18.08
N LEU A 201 -0.63 -18.03 -18.19
CA LEU A 201 -0.54 -16.69 -17.63
C LEU A 201 -0.60 -16.74 -16.11
N SER A 202 -1.57 -17.46 -15.51
CA SER A 202 -1.72 -17.58 -14.07
C SER A 202 -0.50 -18.22 -13.41
N ASP A 203 0.05 -19.30 -14.00
CA ASP A 203 1.27 -19.95 -13.52
C ASP A 203 2.47 -19.00 -13.54
N SER A 204 2.63 -18.25 -14.64
CA SER A 204 3.73 -17.27 -14.78
C SER A 204 3.61 -16.11 -13.80
N LEU A 205 2.39 -15.75 -13.44
CA LEU A 205 2.09 -14.65 -12.51
C LEU A 205 1.98 -15.12 -11.05
N GLY A 206 1.87 -16.44 -10.81
CA GLY A 206 1.71 -17.01 -9.48
C GLY A 206 0.39 -16.61 -8.83
N CYS A 207 -0.68 -16.61 -9.59
CA CYS A 207 -2.05 -16.37 -9.14
C CYS A 207 -2.97 -17.52 -9.60
N MET A 208 -4.21 -17.52 -9.15
CA MET A 208 -5.20 -18.50 -9.62
C MET A 208 -5.75 -18.06 -10.99
N PRO A 209 -6.16 -18.99 -11.87
CA PRO A 209 -6.80 -18.65 -13.17
C PRO A 209 -8.00 -17.72 -13.01
N GLU A 210 -8.78 -17.92 -11.93
CA GLU A 210 -9.97 -17.14 -11.61
C GLU A 210 -9.62 -15.67 -11.29
N ASP A 211 -8.43 -15.42 -10.77
CA ASP A 211 -7.96 -14.07 -10.44
C ASP A 211 -7.72 -13.21 -11.68
N LEU A 212 -7.51 -13.85 -12.85
CA LEU A 212 -7.32 -13.15 -14.13
C LEU A 212 -8.65 -12.85 -14.83
N MET A 213 -9.76 -13.46 -14.40
CA MET A 213 -11.08 -13.25 -15.00
C MET A 213 -11.65 -11.88 -14.64
N GLU A 214 -12.44 -11.30 -15.55
CA GLU A 214 -13.08 -9.98 -15.42
C GLU A 214 -14.61 -10.08 -15.38
#